data_d685decae1bbc261858e8b4dcd73d988
#
_entry.id   d685decae1bbc261858e8b4dcd73d988
#
_cell.length_a   1.000
_cell.length_b   1.000
_cell.length_c   1.000
_cell.angle_alpha   90.00
_cell.angle_beta   90.00
_cell.angle_gamma   90.00
#
_symmetry.space_group_name_H-M   'P 1'
#
loop_
_entity.id
_entity.type
_entity.pdbx_description
1 polymer ?
#
loop_
_entity_poly.entity_id
_entity_poly.type
_entity_poly.pdbx_seq_one_letter_code
_entity_poly.pdbx_strand_id
1 'polypeptide(L)'
;QGVSSAASDVYKRQLLPDVKTVAEQGFPGFDATSWGGLLAPAGTPKDVVERMSAELRKALADKEVQEKLQGVGSFAAYRTADQTAERMRQDFERWGKVIRDNHITNQ
;
A
#
# COMPACT_ATOMS: atom_id res chain seq x y z
N GLN A 1 -5.13 23.49 2.72
CA GLN A 1 -4.13 22.41 2.58
C GLN A 1 -4.84 21.26 1.89
N GLY A 2 -4.39 20.96 0.68
CA GLY A 2 -4.98 19.89 -0.10
C GLY A 2 -4.89 18.58 0.64
N VAL A 3 -6.01 18.08 1.10
CA VAL A 3 -6.12 16.70 1.51
C VAL A 3 -5.84 15.90 0.24
N SER A 4 -4.70 15.26 0.18
CA SER A 4 -4.35 14.39 -0.93
C SER A 4 -5.53 13.49 -1.25
N SER A 5 -5.96 13.46 -2.50
CA SER A 5 -7.04 12.61 -3.01
C SER A 5 -6.81 11.10 -2.80
N ALA A 6 -5.70 10.75 -2.21
CA ALA A 6 -5.37 9.40 -1.76
C ALA A 6 -6.16 8.93 -0.53
N ALA A 7 -7.21 9.62 -0.12
CA ALA A 7 -8.16 9.15 0.89
C ALA A 7 -9.05 8.00 0.36
N SER A 8 -8.52 7.16 -0.50
CA SER A 8 -9.25 6.02 -1.06
C SER A 8 -9.21 4.79 -0.17
N ASP A 9 -8.53 4.86 0.95
CA ASP A 9 -8.29 3.67 1.75
C ASP A 9 -9.13 3.63 3.03
N VAL A 10 -9.57 2.44 3.38
CA VAL A 10 -10.29 2.10 4.61
C VAL A 10 -9.60 2.65 5.86
N TYR A 11 -8.26 2.72 5.86
CA TYR A 11 -7.47 3.21 7.00
C TYR A 11 -7.54 4.72 7.19
N LYS A 12 -7.66 5.50 6.13
CA LYS A 12 -7.85 6.96 6.23
C LYS A 12 -9.21 7.34 6.80
N ARG A 13 -10.22 6.47 6.61
CA ARG A 13 -11.53 6.63 7.24
C ARG A 13 -11.46 6.63 8.77
N GLN A 14 -10.51 5.90 9.35
CA GLN A 14 -10.35 5.87 10.81
C GLN A 14 -9.89 7.23 11.37
N LEU A 15 -9.15 8.00 10.59
CA LEU A 15 -8.69 9.35 10.96
C LEU A 15 -9.65 10.46 10.50
N LEU A 16 -10.38 10.23 9.43
CA LEU A 16 -11.30 11.19 8.80
C LEU A 16 -12.62 10.50 8.43
N PRO A 17 -13.43 10.09 9.42
CA PRO A 17 -14.62 9.27 9.19
C PRO A 17 -15.67 9.95 8.32
N ASP A 18 -15.71 11.28 8.31
CA ASP A 18 -16.70 12.09 7.57
C ASP A 18 -16.27 12.38 6.12
N VAL A 19 -15.06 11.98 5.74
CA VAL A 19 -14.53 12.21 4.37
C VAL A 19 -14.79 10.99 3.50
N LYS A 20 -15.57 11.17 2.45
CA LYS A 20 -15.81 10.12 1.45
C LYS A 20 -14.56 9.85 0.63
N THR A 21 -14.35 8.58 0.29
CA THR A 21 -13.30 8.18 -0.66
C THR A 21 -13.63 8.64 -2.08
N VAL A 22 -12.63 8.72 -2.95
CA VAL A 22 -12.85 9.05 -4.38
C VAL A 22 -13.77 8.02 -5.04
N ALA A 23 -13.60 6.74 -4.71
CA ALA A 23 -14.47 5.68 -5.23
C ALA A 23 -15.94 5.91 -4.88
N GLU A 24 -16.24 6.38 -3.66
CA GLU A 24 -17.60 6.70 -3.21
C GLU A 24 -18.18 7.99 -3.79
N GLN A 25 -17.34 8.81 -4.38
CA GLN A 25 -17.73 10.06 -5.03
C GLN A 25 -17.97 9.91 -6.53
N GLY A 26 -18.18 8.71 -7.02
CA GLY A 26 -18.55 8.42 -8.41
C GLY A 26 -17.45 7.80 -9.27
N PHE A 27 -16.36 7.36 -8.67
CA PHE A 27 -15.25 6.69 -9.37
C PHE A 27 -15.03 5.28 -8.81
N PRO A 28 -15.96 4.33 -8.99
CA PRO A 28 -15.88 3.00 -8.42
C PRO A 28 -14.59 2.29 -8.86
N GLY A 29 -13.92 1.64 -7.92
CA GLY A 29 -12.65 0.95 -8.17
C GLY A 29 -11.42 1.87 -8.18
N PHE A 30 -11.59 3.19 -7.96
CA PHE A 30 -10.45 4.09 -7.84
C PHE A 30 -9.64 3.77 -6.58
N ASP A 31 -8.35 3.46 -6.77
CA ASP A 31 -7.36 3.27 -5.72
C ASP A 31 -6.01 3.85 -6.19
N ALA A 32 -5.55 4.87 -5.51
CA ALA A 32 -4.25 5.51 -5.73
C ALA A 32 -3.41 5.51 -4.46
N THR A 33 -3.55 4.47 -3.65
CA THR A 33 -2.81 4.31 -2.41
C THR A 33 -1.34 3.99 -2.69
N SER A 34 -0.44 4.76 -2.12
CA SER A 34 0.98 4.40 -2.08
C SER A 34 1.24 3.40 -0.95
N TRP A 35 2.17 2.52 -1.16
CA TRP A 35 2.59 1.53 -0.16
C TRP A 35 4.09 1.29 -0.22
N GLY A 36 4.65 0.83 0.87
CA GLY A 36 6.04 0.40 0.98
C GLY A 36 6.12 -1.05 1.44
N GLY A 37 7.22 -1.70 1.16
CA GLY A 37 7.43 -3.09 1.57
C GLY A 37 8.90 -3.46 1.64
N LEU A 38 9.17 -4.65 2.16
CA LEU A 38 10.49 -5.26 2.17
C LEU A 38 10.60 -6.27 1.04
N LEU A 39 11.71 -6.21 0.32
CA LEU A 39 12.04 -7.15 -0.75
C LEU A 39 13.36 -7.85 -0.40
N ALA A 40 13.46 -9.12 -0.74
CA ALA A 40 14.69 -9.88 -0.66
C ALA A 40 15.35 -10.02 -2.05
N PRO A 41 16.67 -10.10 -2.14
CA PRO A 41 17.37 -10.41 -3.38
C PRO A 41 16.88 -11.73 -4.00
N ALA A 42 16.94 -11.84 -5.32
CA ALA A 42 16.64 -13.09 -6.00
C ALA A 42 17.58 -14.21 -5.49
N GLY A 43 17.03 -15.41 -5.29
CA GLY A 43 17.78 -16.54 -4.77
C GLY A 43 17.94 -16.58 -3.24
N THR A 44 17.35 -15.65 -2.51
CA THR A 44 17.31 -15.75 -1.03
C THR A 44 16.60 -17.05 -0.62
N PRO A 45 17.18 -17.86 0.29
CA PRO A 45 16.57 -19.10 0.75
C PRO A 45 15.15 -18.88 1.27
N LYS A 46 14.28 -19.82 0.96
CA LYS A 46 12.84 -19.72 1.29
C LYS A 46 12.58 -19.60 2.79
N ASP A 47 13.31 -20.35 3.59
CA ASP A 47 13.22 -20.32 5.05
C ASP A 47 13.59 -18.95 5.63
N VAL A 48 14.56 -18.27 5.04
CA VAL A 48 14.95 -16.90 5.42
C VAL A 48 13.80 -15.93 5.11
N VAL A 49 13.21 -16.02 3.92
CA VAL A 49 12.09 -15.18 3.52
C VAL A 49 10.88 -15.42 4.43
N GLU A 50 10.56 -16.68 4.72
CA GLU A 50 9.45 -17.04 5.61
C GLU A 50 9.66 -16.52 7.04
N ARG A 51 10.89 -16.64 7.57
CA ARG A 51 11.23 -16.12 8.90
C ARG A 51 11.11 -14.60 8.96
N MET A 52 11.65 -13.88 7.98
CA MET A 52 11.54 -12.41 7.90
C MET A 52 10.08 -11.98 7.78
N SER A 53 9.29 -12.68 6.98
CA SER A 53 7.86 -12.41 6.84
C SER A 53 7.10 -12.61 8.16
N ALA A 54 7.41 -13.66 8.91
CA ALA A 54 6.82 -13.91 10.21
C ALA A 54 7.18 -12.84 11.24
N GLU A 55 8.44 -12.38 11.27
CA GLU A 55 8.86 -11.32 12.18
C GLU A 55 8.24 -9.96 11.79
N LEU A 56 8.15 -9.67 10.49
CA LEU A 56 7.45 -8.49 10.00
C LEU A 56 5.98 -8.48 10.41
N ARG A 57 5.31 -9.62 10.32
CA ARG A 57 3.91 -9.76 10.78
C ARG A 57 3.76 -9.42 12.26
N LYS A 58 4.68 -9.91 13.10
CA LYS A 58 4.67 -9.60 14.54
C LYS A 58 4.91 -8.11 14.78
N ALA A 59 5.91 -7.53 14.11
CA ALA A 59 6.24 -6.11 14.24
C ALA A 59 5.06 -5.21 13.85
N LEU A 60 4.37 -5.51 12.74
CA LEU A 60 3.21 -4.75 12.30
C LEU A 60 1.96 -4.98 13.16
N ALA A 61 1.92 -6.03 13.96
CA ALA A 61 0.87 -6.26 14.96
C ALA A 61 1.14 -5.53 16.29
N ASP A 62 2.37 -5.03 16.49
CA ASP A 62 2.75 -4.31 17.70
C ASP A 62 2.10 -2.92 17.74
N LYS A 63 1.47 -2.60 18.87
CA LYS A 63 0.72 -1.36 19.04
C LYS A 63 1.60 -0.11 18.96
N GLU A 64 2.79 -0.14 19.52
CA GLU A 64 3.72 0.99 19.49
C GLU A 64 4.19 1.27 18.04
N VAL A 65 4.44 0.22 17.27
CA VAL A 65 4.78 0.33 15.85
C VAL A 65 3.63 0.93 15.05
N GLN A 66 2.40 0.48 15.30
CA GLN A 66 1.21 1.02 14.64
C GLN A 66 1.01 2.51 14.96
N GLU A 67 1.15 2.91 16.22
CA GLU A 67 1.04 4.31 16.63
C GLU A 67 2.11 5.20 15.97
N LYS A 68 3.35 4.74 15.91
CA LYS A 68 4.44 5.45 15.23
C LYS A 68 4.18 5.60 13.72
N LEU A 69 3.70 4.56 13.07
CA LEU A 69 3.33 4.62 11.65
C LEU A 69 2.19 5.60 11.41
N GLN A 70 1.16 5.58 12.24
CA GLN A 70 0.05 6.53 12.15
C GLN A 70 0.52 7.98 12.32
N GLY A 71 1.47 8.21 13.21
CA GLY A 71 2.07 9.53 13.43
C GLY A 71 2.75 10.14 12.20
N VAL A 72 3.19 9.32 11.26
CA VAL A 72 3.77 9.75 9.97
C VAL A 72 2.80 9.56 8.79
N GLY A 73 1.53 9.34 9.05
CA GLY A 73 0.50 9.18 8.02
C GLY A 73 0.54 7.85 7.28
N SER A 74 1.19 6.85 7.86
CA SER A 74 1.27 5.49 7.32
C SER A 74 0.49 4.51 8.18
N PHE A 75 0.13 3.37 7.62
CA PHE A 75 -0.64 2.34 8.33
C PHE A 75 0.03 0.98 8.19
N ALA A 76 0.04 0.23 9.29
CA ALA A 76 0.52 -1.14 9.30
C ALA A 76 -0.44 -2.04 8.53
N ALA A 77 0.04 -2.68 7.48
CA ALA A 77 -0.75 -3.60 6.66
C ALA A 77 0.13 -4.79 6.25
N TYR A 78 0.10 -5.85 7.06
CA TYR A 78 0.81 -7.06 6.71
C TYR A 78 0.19 -7.74 5.49
N ARG A 79 1.04 -8.13 4.56
CA ARG A 79 0.70 -9.00 3.42
C ARG A 79 1.72 -10.12 3.30
N THR A 80 1.27 -11.30 2.91
CA THR A 80 2.18 -12.42 2.57
C THR A 80 3.00 -12.08 1.33
N ALA A 81 4.05 -12.85 1.06
CA ALA A 81 4.86 -12.70 -0.15
C ALA A 81 4.00 -12.80 -1.42
N ASP A 82 3.08 -13.77 -1.49
CA ASP A 82 2.19 -13.95 -2.65
C ASP A 82 1.21 -12.78 -2.81
N GLN A 83 0.64 -12.29 -1.72
CA GLN A 83 -0.24 -11.12 -1.75
C GLN A 83 0.51 -9.85 -2.18
N THR A 84 1.77 -9.72 -1.76
CA THR A 84 2.62 -8.60 -2.16
C THR A 84 2.97 -8.69 -3.65
N ALA A 85 3.34 -9.87 -4.14
CA ALA A 85 3.62 -10.09 -5.55
C ALA A 85 2.41 -9.80 -6.43
N GLU A 86 1.22 -10.24 -6.02
CA GLU A 86 -0.02 -9.95 -6.75
C GLU A 86 -0.34 -8.44 -6.74
N ARG A 87 -0.14 -7.76 -5.63
CA ARG A 87 -0.31 -6.29 -5.57
C ARG A 87 0.66 -5.57 -6.50
N MET A 88 1.92 -5.99 -6.53
CA MET A 88 2.92 -5.42 -7.44
C MET A 88 2.51 -5.62 -8.91
N ARG A 89 2.02 -6.82 -9.28
CA ARG A 89 1.55 -7.10 -10.63
C ARG A 89 0.37 -6.21 -11.02
N GLN A 90 -0.63 -6.09 -10.14
CA GLN A 90 -1.81 -5.25 -10.37
C GLN A 90 -1.43 -3.77 -10.51
N ASP A 91 -0.55 -3.27 -9.66
CA ASP A 91 -0.09 -1.88 -9.72
C ASP A 91 0.73 -1.62 -10.98
N PHE A 92 1.59 -2.55 -11.39
CA PHE A 92 2.35 -2.45 -12.64
C PHE A 92 1.42 -2.36 -13.86
N GLU A 93 0.41 -3.19 -13.93
CA GLU A 93 -0.57 -3.17 -15.03
C GLU A 93 -1.40 -1.88 -15.03
N ARG A 94 -1.93 -1.50 -13.86
CA ARG A 94 -2.78 -0.33 -13.70
C ARG A 94 -2.04 0.97 -14.01
N TRP A 95 -0.90 1.19 -13.38
CA TRP A 95 -0.10 2.40 -13.60
C TRP A 95 0.53 2.41 -14.98
N GLY A 96 0.94 1.26 -15.49
CA GLY A 96 1.40 1.13 -16.87
C GLY A 96 0.34 1.58 -17.89
N LYS A 97 -0.93 1.22 -17.65
CA LYS A 97 -2.05 1.70 -18.48
C LYS A 97 -2.22 3.22 -18.37
N VAL A 98 -2.23 3.77 -17.17
CA VAL A 98 -2.36 5.22 -16.95
C VAL A 98 -1.23 5.98 -17.66
N ILE A 99 0.00 5.51 -17.54
CA ILE A 99 1.18 6.13 -18.18
C ILE A 99 1.03 6.14 -19.70
N ARG A 100 0.66 5.01 -20.31
CA ARG A 100 0.49 4.90 -21.76
C ARG A 100 -0.67 5.76 -22.28
N ASP A 101 -1.82 5.67 -21.64
CA ASP A 101 -3.04 6.36 -22.08
C ASP A 101 -2.91 7.90 -21.98
N ASN A 102 -2.06 8.38 -21.10
CA ASN A 102 -1.83 9.81 -20.87
C ASN A 102 -0.47 10.31 -21.40
N HIS A 103 0.25 9.46 -22.15
CA HIS A 103 1.54 9.82 -22.76
C HIS A 103 2.56 10.40 -21.76
N ILE A 104 2.56 9.87 -20.52
CA ILE A 104 3.50 10.31 -19.48
C ILE A 104 4.90 9.76 -19.81
N THR A 105 5.85 10.65 -20.01
CA THR A 105 7.24 10.30 -20.32
C THR A 105 8.16 10.78 -19.20
N ASN A 106 9.25 10.06 -18.98
CA ASN A 106 10.33 10.56 -18.11
C ASN A 106 10.95 11.79 -18.77
N GLN A 107 10.99 12.88 -18.04
CA GLN A 107 11.76 14.07 -18.41
C GLN A 107 13.20 13.92 -17.99
#